data_780f37a13d60a1f38661e6454395a9fa
#
_entry.id   780f37a13d60a1f38661e6454395a9fa
#
_cell.length_a   1.000
_cell.length_b   1.000
_cell.length_c   1.000
_cell.angle_alpha   90.00
_cell.angle_beta   90.00
_cell.angle_gamma   90.00
#
_symmetry.space_group_name_H-M   'P 1'
#
loop_
_entity.id
_entity.type
_entity.pdbx_description
1 polymer ?
#
loop_
_entity_poly.entity_id
_entity_poly.type
_entity_poly.pdbx_seq_one_letter_code
_entity_poly.pdbx_strand_id
1 'polypeptide(L)'
;VTDSGFGKAHASPSVRAFARQLEIDISKINGTGRKGRILREDVTAFLKSTSAPAASAAPAAGGMGIPPIPAVDFSKFGKVEDVEMPRIKKISGPALHRSWLNIPHVTHNDEADITDLDKYRKEMDTMAKENGYRVTLLSFVIKASVSALKEHWEVNSSIHPDGDKLIKKDFYNIGFAADTPNGLMVPVIKDADRKGIVEISKDLMELSSKAREGKLKGDDMSGATFTISSLGGIGGTSFTPIVNAPEVAILGLTR
;
A
#
# COMPACT_ATOMS: atom_id res chain seq x y z
N VAL A 1 21.76 19.65 -37.10
CA VAL A 1 23.09 19.17 -36.64
C VAL A 1 24.14 19.92 -37.43
N THR A 2 24.87 20.80 -36.77
CA THR A 2 25.90 21.64 -37.42
C THR A 2 27.12 20.76 -37.78
N ASP A 3 27.55 20.86 -39.02
CA ASP A 3 28.59 20.02 -39.66
C ASP A 3 30.02 20.17 -39.09
N SER A 4 30.23 20.94 -38.03
CA SER A 4 31.55 21.27 -37.48
C SER A 4 32.29 20.18 -36.71
N GLY A 5 31.59 19.14 -36.27
CA GLY A 5 32.18 18.01 -35.48
C GLY A 5 32.58 16.78 -36.33
N PHE A 6 31.88 16.56 -37.45
CA PHE A 6 32.09 15.38 -38.30
C PHE A 6 33.47 15.33 -38.99
N GLY A 7 34.12 16.45 -39.20
CA GLY A 7 35.45 16.50 -39.87
C GLY A 7 36.63 15.99 -39.08
N LYS A 8 36.57 16.05 -37.73
CA LYS A 8 37.71 15.73 -36.85
C LYS A 8 37.68 14.32 -36.28
N ALA A 9 36.58 13.60 -36.34
CA ALA A 9 36.46 12.24 -35.77
C ALA A 9 37.14 11.22 -36.68
N HIS A 10 37.93 10.29 -36.10
CA HIS A 10 38.66 9.26 -36.84
C HIS A 10 37.72 8.08 -37.22
N ALA A 11 36.96 8.23 -38.31
CA ALA A 11 36.01 7.25 -38.81
C ALA A 11 36.09 7.13 -40.35
N SER A 12 35.65 5.96 -40.89
CA SER A 12 35.54 5.74 -42.31
C SER A 12 34.35 6.54 -42.90
N PRO A 13 34.35 6.84 -44.21
CA PRO A 13 33.22 7.51 -44.88
C PRO A 13 31.92 6.79 -44.66
N SER A 14 31.89 5.47 -44.70
CA SER A 14 30.70 4.63 -44.48
C SER A 14 30.14 4.76 -43.06
N VAL A 15 31.02 4.81 -42.04
CA VAL A 15 30.62 4.99 -40.64
C VAL A 15 30.09 6.41 -40.41
N ARG A 16 30.65 7.39 -41.05
CA ARG A 16 30.14 8.79 -41.01
C ARG A 16 28.76 8.88 -41.64
N ALA A 17 28.55 8.23 -42.80
CA ALA A 17 27.24 8.22 -43.46
C ALA A 17 26.20 7.51 -42.56
N PHE A 18 26.59 6.39 -41.92
CA PHE A 18 25.71 5.66 -41.00
C PHE A 18 25.36 6.49 -39.74
N ALA A 19 26.31 7.20 -39.14
CA ALA A 19 26.02 8.10 -38.02
C ALA A 19 25.10 9.25 -38.41
N ARG A 20 25.27 9.85 -39.60
CA ARG A 20 24.35 10.88 -40.13
C ARG A 20 22.93 10.35 -40.35
N GLN A 21 22.80 9.15 -40.90
CA GLN A 21 21.51 8.48 -41.10
C GLN A 21 20.75 8.26 -39.80
N LEU A 22 21.47 8.07 -38.71
CA LEU A 22 20.94 7.87 -37.35
C LEU A 22 20.88 9.19 -36.54
N GLU A 23 21.22 10.33 -37.12
CA GLU A 23 21.28 11.64 -36.49
C GLU A 23 22.19 11.70 -35.24
N ILE A 24 23.22 10.85 -35.20
CA ILE A 24 24.15 10.76 -34.09
C ILE A 24 25.39 11.61 -34.32
N ASP A 25 25.76 12.41 -33.32
CA ASP A 25 26.99 13.18 -33.32
C ASP A 25 28.19 12.26 -33.07
N ILE A 26 28.93 11.96 -34.16
CA ILE A 26 30.08 11.06 -34.14
C ILE A 26 31.22 11.54 -33.26
N SER A 27 31.29 12.82 -32.94
CA SER A 27 32.35 13.41 -32.09
C SER A 27 32.22 12.97 -30.63
N LYS A 28 31.04 12.47 -30.21
CA LYS A 28 30.75 12.00 -28.86
C LYS A 28 31.02 10.51 -28.65
N ILE A 29 31.45 9.81 -29.71
CA ILE A 29 31.71 8.37 -29.68
C ILE A 29 33.20 8.08 -29.51
N ASN A 30 33.54 7.28 -28.51
CA ASN A 30 34.89 6.75 -28.36
C ASN A 30 35.06 5.54 -29.29
N GLY A 31 36.00 5.62 -30.25
CA GLY A 31 36.27 4.54 -31.16
C GLY A 31 37.08 3.41 -30.53
N THR A 32 36.65 2.16 -30.71
CA THR A 32 37.32 0.94 -30.24
C THR A 32 38.29 0.33 -31.29
N GLY A 33 38.28 0.84 -32.52
CA GLY A 33 39.13 0.36 -33.59
C GLY A 33 40.62 0.77 -33.45
N ARG A 34 41.44 0.24 -34.34
CA ARG A 34 42.91 0.51 -34.36
C ARG A 34 43.20 2.03 -34.40
N LYS A 35 44.03 2.50 -33.49
CA LYS A 35 44.35 3.94 -33.31
C LYS A 35 43.12 4.81 -32.96
N GLY A 36 42.13 4.28 -32.21
CA GLY A 36 40.96 5.05 -31.80
C GLY A 36 39.96 5.29 -32.95
N ARG A 37 40.00 4.46 -34.00
CA ARG A 37 39.02 4.59 -35.10
C ARG A 37 37.65 4.15 -34.66
N ILE A 38 36.65 4.97 -34.96
CA ILE A 38 35.25 4.67 -34.69
C ILE A 38 34.77 3.65 -35.70
N LEU A 39 34.22 2.54 -35.22
CA LEU A 39 33.63 1.47 -35.98
C LEU A 39 32.10 1.60 -36.02
N ARG A 40 31.46 0.83 -36.90
CA ARG A 40 29.99 0.81 -37.00
C ARG A 40 29.35 0.28 -35.71
N GLU A 41 30.03 -0.65 -35.05
CA GLU A 41 29.61 -1.24 -33.78
C GLU A 41 29.61 -0.20 -32.64
N ASP A 42 30.57 0.73 -32.64
CA ASP A 42 30.61 1.83 -31.65
C ASP A 42 29.43 2.76 -31.79
N VAL A 43 29.04 3.09 -33.03
CA VAL A 43 27.84 3.89 -33.30
C VAL A 43 26.58 3.16 -32.84
N THR A 44 26.48 1.85 -33.08
CA THR A 44 25.36 1.04 -32.64
C THR A 44 25.31 0.89 -31.12
N ALA A 45 26.46 0.71 -30.46
CA ALA A 45 26.55 0.67 -29.00
C ALA A 45 26.14 2.00 -28.34
N PHE A 46 26.59 3.11 -28.92
CA PHE A 46 26.21 4.44 -28.49
C PHE A 46 24.70 4.68 -28.65
N LEU A 47 24.09 4.24 -29.76
CA LEU A 47 22.64 4.31 -29.96
C LEU A 47 21.90 3.49 -28.90
N LYS A 48 22.36 2.28 -28.61
CA LYS A 48 21.78 1.43 -27.55
C LYS A 48 21.93 2.04 -26.15
N SER A 49 23.04 2.72 -25.88
CA SER A 49 23.24 3.40 -24.59
C SER A 49 22.42 4.67 -24.43
N THR A 50 22.12 5.36 -25.55
CA THR A 50 21.23 6.55 -25.58
C THR A 50 19.76 6.18 -25.72
N SER A 51 19.43 5.04 -26.31
CA SER A 51 18.07 4.49 -26.40
C SER A 51 17.77 3.44 -25.30
N ALA A 52 18.75 3.03 -24.49
CA ALA A 52 18.40 2.44 -23.21
C ALA A 52 17.57 3.47 -22.47
N PRO A 53 16.33 3.12 -22.00
CA PRO A 53 15.61 4.03 -21.12
C PRO A 53 16.62 4.40 -20.04
N ALA A 54 16.90 5.70 -19.88
CA ALA A 54 17.74 6.21 -18.81
C ALA A 54 17.39 5.43 -17.59
N ALA A 55 18.36 4.72 -16.99
CA ALA A 55 18.14 3.86 -15.82
C ALA A 55 17.20 4.64 -14.95
N SER A 56 15.97 4.15 -14.84
CA SER A 56 14.82 4.84 -14.27
C SER A 56 15.36 5.61 -13.08
N ALA A 57 15.49 6.91 -13.22
CA ALA A 57 15.62 7.78 -12.05
C ALA A 57 14.56 7.26 -11.13
N ALA A 58 14.93 6.74 -9.97
CA ALA A 58 14.00 6.16 -9.01
C ALA A 58 12.78 7.05 -9.03
N PRO A 59 11.56 6.54 -9.31
CA PRO A 59 10.42 7.38 -9.60
C PRO A 59 10.47 8.47 -8.56
N ALA A 60 10.65 9.70 -9.01
CA ALA A 60 10.60 10.83 -8.11
C ALA A 60 9.33 10.57 -7.32
N ALA A 61 9.45 10.37 -6.02
CA ALA A 61 8.32 10.08 -5.14
C ALA A 61 7.44 11.33 -5.07
N GLY A 62 6.96 11.74 -6.23
CA GLY A 62 6.08 12.82 -6.52
C GLY A 62 4.73 12.23 -6.84
N GLY A 63 4.04 11.76 -5.82
CA GLY A 63 2.61 11.59 -5.93
C GLY A 63 2.02 12.95 -6.27
N MET A 64 1.27 13.04 -7.38
CA MET A 64 0.38 14.16 -7.70
C MET A 64 1.01 15.57 -7.63
N GLY A 65 2.28 15.76 -7.92
CA GLY A 65 2.94 17.08 -7.92
C GLY A 65 3.20 17.67 -6.53
N ILE A 66 3.08 16.89 -5.47
CA ILE A 66 3.42 17.35 -4.11
C ILE A 66 4.94 17.37 -3.97
N PRO A 67 5.54 18.55 -3.66
CA PRO A 67 6.99 18.64 -3.46
C PRO A 67 7.46 17.73 -2.33
N PRO A 68 8.62 17.09 -2.45
CA PRO A 68 9.20 16.34 -1.34
C PRO A 68 9.53 17.28 -0.18
N ILE A 69 9.43 16.75 1.05
CA ILE A 69 9.85 17.47 2.25
C ILE A 69 11.37 17.69 2.16
N PRO A 70 11.88 18.93 2.34
CA PRO A 70 13.32 19.18 2.32
C PRO A 70 14.06 18.37 3.36
N ALA A 71 15.22 17.82 2.97
CA ALA A 71 16.09 17.13 3.92
C ALA A 71 16.70 18.12 4.91
N VAL A 72 16.66 17.77 6.19
CA VAL A 72 17.26 18.55 7.29
C VAL A 72 18.35 17.72 7.94
N ASP A 73 19.53 18.32 8.08
CA ASP A 73 20.65 17.71 8.82
C ASP A 73 20.45 17.95 10.33
N PHE A 74 19.90 16.98 11.01
CA PHE A 74 19.61 17.05 12.45
C PHE A 74 20.86 16.98 13.33
N SER A 75 22.01 16.51 12.80
CA SER A 75 23.27 16.45 13.56
C SER A 75 23.74 17.82 14.04
N LYS A 76 23.29 18.89 13.37
CA LYS A 76 23.57 20.29 13.75
C LYS A 76 22.89 20.72 15.07
N PHE A 77 21.86 19.97 15.50
CA PHE A 77 21.06 20.33 16.68
C PHE A 77 21.36 19.43 17.89
N GLY A 78 21.96 18.26 17.66
CA GLY A 78 22.29 17.33 18.73
C GLY A 78 22.73 15.96 18.22
N LYS A 79 22.91 15.02 19.14
CA LYS A 79 23.25 13.64 18.81
C LYS A 79 22.08 12.98 18.11
N VAL A 80 22.31 12.37 16.97
CA VAL A 80 21.34 11.60 16.20
C VAL A 80 21.80 10.15 16.04
N GLU A 81 20.87 9.26 15.81
CA GLU A 81 21.10 7.85 15.53
C GLU A 81 20.12 7.39 14.43
N ASP A 82 20.66 6.73 13.42
CA ASP A 82 19.85 6.14 12.35
C ASP A 82 19.37 4.75 12.79
N VAL A 83 18.04 4.56 12.85
CA VAL A 83 17.42 3.30 13.24
C VAL A 83 16.71 2.68 12.03
N GLU A 84 17.03 1.42 11.75
CA GLU A 84 16.40 0.67 10.66
C GLU A 84 14.89 0.54 10.84
N MET A 85 14.14 0.93 9.81
CA MET A 85 12.68 0.79 9.80
C MET A 85 12.29 -0.68 9.52
N PRO A 86 11.38 -1.28 10.31
CA PRO A 86 10.86 -2.62 10.06
C PRO A 86 10.25 -2.76 8.66
N ARG A 87 10.39 -3.95 8.06
CA ARG A 87 9.92 -4.24 6.70
C ARG A 87 8.44 -3.88 6.48
N ILE A 88 7.58 -4.18 7.45
CA ILE A 88 6.15 -3.90 7.37
C ILE A 88 5.92 -2.39 7.26
N LYS A 89 6.61 -1.57 8.06
CA LYS A 89 6.51 -0.10 7.99
C LYS A 89 7.04 0.46 6.66
N LYS A 90 8.10 -0.13 6.10
CA LYS A 90 8.61 0.25 4.76
C LYS A 90 7.57 0.01 3.65
N ILE A 91 6.70 -0.98 3.80
CA ILE A 91 5.65 -1.33 2.83
C ILE A 91 4.35 -0.55 3.10
N SER A 92 3.90 -0.53 4.35
CA SER A 92 2.61 0.09 4.72
C SER A 92 2.62 1.62 4.62
N GLY A 93 3.75 2.27 4.91
CA GLY A 93 3.86 3.72 4.83
C GLY A 93 3.46 4.29 3.47
N PRO A 94 4.09 3.88 2.35
CA PRO A 94 3.70 4.31 1.01
C PRO A 94 2.27 3.93 0.63
N ALA A 95 1.75 2.79 1.10
CA ALA A 95 0.37 2.37 0.82
C ALA A 95 -0.64 3.28 1.52
N LEU A 96 -0.45 3.56 2.81
CA LEU A 96 -1.29 4.48 3.57
C LEU A 96 -1.21 5.91 3.05
N HIS A 97 -0.02 6.38 2.70
CA HIS A 97 0.16 7.70 2.09
C HIS A 97 -0.61 7.81 0.76
N ARG A 98 -0.58 6.78 -0.08
CA ARG A 98 -1.35 6.73 -1.32
C ARG A 98 -2.85 6.79 -1.05
N SER A 99 -3.37 6.02 -0.08
CA SER A 99 -4.77 6.07 0.33
C SER A 99 -5.15 7.47 0.81
N TRP A 100 -4.34 8.09 1.66
CA TRP A 100 -4.56 9.44 2.16
C TRP A 100 -4.65 10.50 1.06
N LEU A 101 -3.79 10.41 0.06
CA LEU A 101 -3.74 11.38 -1.05
C LEU A 101 -4.88 11.20 -2.07
N ASN A 102 -5.35 9.96 -2.28
CA ASN A 102 -6.30 9.66 -3.35
C ASN A 102 -7.75 9.54 -2.86
N ILE A 103 -7.96 9.43 -1.56
CA ILE A 103 -9.31 9.31 -0.98
C ILE A 103 -9.61 10.56 -0.16
N PRO A 104 -10.56 11.40 -0.59
CA PRO A 104 -11.02 12.53 0.22
C PRO A 104 -11.82 12.01 1.42
N HIS A 105 -11.16 11.88 2.58
CA HIS A 105 -11.77 11.36 3.78
C HIS A 105 -12.79 12.35 4.36
N VAL A 106 -13.99 11.84 4.66
CA VAL A 106 -15.00 12.51 5.46
C VAL A 106 -15.26 11.65 6.69
N THR A 107 -15.11 12.21 7.89
CA THR A 107 -15.32 11.49 9.13
C THR A 107 -16.68 11.89 9.74
N HIS A 108 -17.50 10.90 10.03
CA HIS A 108 -18.71 11.03 10.82
C HIS A 108 -18.52 10.30 12.14
N ASN A 109 -18.80 10.96 13.27
CA ASN A 109 -18.71 10.36 14.60
C ASN A 109 -20.13 10.23 15.16
N ASP A 110 -20.39 9.09 15.80
CA ASP A 110 -21.64 8.80 16.49
C ASP A 110 -21.38 7.93 17.71
N GLU A 111 -22.33 7.83 18.59
CA GLU A 111 -22.23 7.06 19.82
C GLU A 111 -23.41 6.08 19.93
N ALA A 112 -23.17 4.91 20.46
CA ALA A 112 -24.17 3.88 20.71
C ALA A 112 -24.07 3.36 22.15
N ASP A 113 -25.19 3.27 22.85
CA ASP A 113 -25.26 2.58 24.13
C ASP A 113 -25.17 1.06 23.94
N ILE A 114 -24.10 0.48 24.42
CA ILE A 114 -23.83 -0.96 24.32
C ILE A 114 -23.98 -1.68 25.66
N THR A 115 -24.62 -1.07 26.67
CA THR A 115 -24.69 -1.61 28.04
C THR A 115 -25.23 -3.03 28.05
N ASP A 116 -26.37 -3.29 27.42
CA ASP A 116 -26.98 -4.62 27.37
C ASP A 116 -26.18 -5.59 26.49
N LEU A 117 -25.63 -5.09 25.40
CA LEU A 117 -24.78 -5.87 24.51
C LEU A 117 -23.51 -6.33 25.23
N ASP A 118 -22.85 -5.46 26.02
CA ASP A 118 -21.65 -5.82 26.76
C ASP A 118 -21.93 -6.82 27.88
N LYS A 119 -23.09 -6.72 28.54
CA LYS A 119 -23.53 -7.71 29.49
C LYS A 119 -23.67 -9.08 28.85
N TYR A 120 -24.40 -9.16 27.75
CA TYR A 120 -24.59 -10.40 26.98
C TYR A 120 -23.27 -10.96 26.47
N ARG A 121 -22.39 -10.10 25.93
CA ARG A 121 -21.05 -10.47 25.50
C ARG A 121 -20.24 -11.12 26.65
N LYS A 122 -20.30 -10.54 27.85
CA LYS A 122 -19.58 -11.09 29.03
C LYS A 122 -20.09 -12.47 29.41
N GLU A 123 -21.39 -12.69 29.34
CA GLU A 123 -22.00 -14.01 29.58
C GLU A 123 -21.52 -15.03 28.55
N MET A 124 -21.56 -14.67 27.25
CA MET A 124 -21.02 -15.52 26.18
C MET A 124 -19.53 -15.77 26.32
N ASP A 125 -18.70 -14.76 26.67
CA ASP A 125 -17.24 -14.92 26.84
C ASP A 125 -16.91 -15.87 27.99
N THR A 126 -17.74 -15.90 29.03
CA THR A 126 -17.54 -16.85 30.14
C THR A 126 -17.68 -18.28 29.66
N MET A 127 -18.73 -18.60 28.91
CA MET A 127 -18.92 -19.94 28.31
C MET A 127 -17.87 -20.27 27.24
N ALA A 128 -17.46 -19.22 26.45
CA ALA A 128 -16.48 -19.37 25.40
C ALA A 128 -15.09 -19.76 25.92
N LYS A 129 -14.69 -19.25 27.09
CA LYS A 129 -13.41 -19.57 27.73
C LYS A 129 -13.27 -21.05 28.05
N GLU A 130 -14.33 -21.69 28.50
CA GLU A 130 -14.35 -23.13 28.77
C GLU A 130 -14.15 -23.95 27.48
N ASN A 131 -14.52 -23.36 26.33
CA ASN A 131 -14.37 -23.96 25.00
C ASN A 131 -13.11 -23.48 24.25
N GLY A 132 -12.19 -22.76 24.92
CA GLY A 132 -10.88 -22.38 24.38
C GLY A 132 -10.87 -21.19 23.41
N TYR A 133 -11.93 -20.35 23.38
CA TYR A 133 -11.96 -19.12 22.58
C TYR A 133 -12.48 -17.93 23.39
N ARG A 134 -12.43 -16.73 22.81
CA ARG A 134 -12.85 -15.49 23.47
C ARG A 134 -13.87 -14.77 22.59
N VAL A 135 -14.92 -14.24 23.22
CA VAL A 135 -15.92 -13.40 22.57
C VAL A 135 -15.65 -11.94 22.93
N THR A 136 -15.30 -11.15 21.91
CA THR A 136 -14.99 -9.73 22.06
C THR A 136 -16.09 -8.86 21.47
N LEU A 137 -16.14 -7.58 21.83
CA LEU A 137 -17.08 -6.62 21.21
C LEU A 137 -16.91 -6.59 19.68
N LEU A 138 -15.68 -6.72 19.18
CA LEU A 138 -15.39 -6.72 17.76
C LEU A 138 -16.15 -7.79 16.98
N SER A 139 -16.39 -8.97 17.57
CA SER A 139 -17.20 -10.03 16.92
C SER A 139 -18.64 -9.56 16.62
N PHE A 140 -19.24 -8.83 17.53
CA PHE A 140 -20.57 -8.25 17.36
C PHE A 140 -20.57 -7.10 16.35
N VAL A 141 -19.57 -6.22 16.43
CA VAL A 141 -19.43 -5.10 15.49
C VAL A 141 -19.22 -5.60 14.06
N ILE A 142 -18.44 -6.66 13.84
CA ILE A 142 -18.29 -7.29 12.53
C ILE A 142 -19.65 -7.76 12.01
N LYS A 143 -20.44 -8.42 12.85
CA LYS A 143 -21.76 -8.92 12.43
C LYS A 143 -22.74 -7.80 12.14
N ALA A 144 -22.75 -6.75 12.95
CA ALA A 144 -23.56 -5.55 12.73
C ALA A 144 -23.15 -4.82 11.44
N SER A 145 -21.82 -4.69 11.20
CA SER A 145 -21.31 -4.09 9.96
C SER A 145 -21.75 -4.87 8.73
N VAL A 146 -21.71 -6.19 8.76
CA VAL A 146 -22.18 -7.03 7.64
C VAL A 146 -23.68 -6.76 7.37
N SER A 147 -24.50 -6.59 8.40
CA SER A 147 -25.93 -6.27 8.25
C SER A 147 -26.10 -4.91 7.55
N ALA A 148 -25.38 -3.89 8.03
CA ALA A 148 -25.42 -2.56 7.44
C ALA A 148 -24.93 -2.54 5.98
N LEU A 149 -23.84 -3.27 5.67
CA LEU A 149 -23.29 -3.37 4.32
C LEU A 149 -24.24 -4.06 3.32
N LYS A 150 -25.12 -4.93 3.79
CA LYS A 150 -26.19 -5.54 2.96
C LYS A 150 -27.26 -4.54 2.57
N GLU A 151 -27.59 -3.62 3.46
CA GLU A 151 -28.57 -2.55 3.20
C GLU A 151 -27.94 -1.40 2.39
N HIS A 152 -26.68 -1.09 2.65
CA HIS A 152 -25.92 0.00 2.04
C HIS A 152 -24.77 -0.54 1.20
N TRP A 153 -25.11 -1.22 0.11
CA TRP A 153 -24.16 -1.92 -0.75
C TRP A 153 -23.05 -1.00 -1.33
N GLU A 154 -23.31 0.30 -1.45
CA GLU A 154 -22.36 1.30 -1.93
C GLU A 154 -21.09 1.31 -1.06
N VAL A 155 -21.27 1.11 0.27
CA VAL A 155 -20.15 1.04 1.22
C VAL A 155 -19.38 -0.28 1.08
N ASN A 156 -20.01 -1.34 0.53
CA ASN A 156 -19.37 -2.62 0.19
C ASN A 156 -18.92 -2.66 -1.28
N SER A 157 -18.50 -1.55 -1.84
CA SER A 157 -18.12 -1.42 -3.24
C SER A 157 -16.64 -1.01 -3.38
N SER A 158 -16.21 -0.82 -4.61
CA SER A 158 -14.98 -0.12 -4.97
C SER A 158 -15.22 0.72 -6.22
N ILE A 159 -14.48 1.81 -6.38
CA ILE A 159 -14.52 2.61 -7.60
C ILE A 159 -13.80 1.82 -8.70
N HIS A 160 -14.41 1.71 -9.88
CA HIS A 160 -13.76 1.11 -11.04
C HIS A 160 -12.56 1.95 -11.47
N PRO A 161 -11.46 1.36 -11.97
CA PRO A 161 -10.27 2.10 -12.40
C PRO A 161 -10.55 3.22 -13.40
N ASP A 162 -11.57 3.08 -14.25
CA ASP A 162 -11.99 4.11 -15.22
C ASP A 162 -12.69 5.32 -14.55
N GLY A 163 -13.09 5.19 -13.28
CA GLY A 163 -13.70 6.26 -12.50
C GLY A 163 -15.20 6.53 -12.79
N ASP A 164 -15.82 5.79 -13.69
CA ASP A 164 -17.21 5.99 -14.17
C ASP A 164 -18.22 4.99 -13.59
N LYS A 165 -17.76 3.97 -12.87
CA LYS A 165 -18.58 2.87 -12.34
C LYS A 165 -18.18 2.48 -10.92
N LEU A 166 -19.11 1.87 -10.20
CA LEU A 166 -18.85 1.16 -8.94
C LEU A 166 -18.79 -0.35 -9.19
N ILE A 167 -17.84 -0.99 -8.55
CA ILE A 167 -17.75 -2.46 -8.49
C ILE A 167 -18.53 -2.88 -7.25
N LYS A 168 -19.78 -3.31 -7.42
CA LYS A 168 -20.60 -3.89 -6.37
C LYS A 168 -20.06 -5.28 -6.02
N LYS A 169 -19.88 -5.55 -4.74
CA LYS A 169 -19.36 -6.83 -4.24
C LYS A 169 -20.50 -7.57 -3.53
N ASP A 170 -20.80 -8.79 -3.97
CA ASP A 170 -21.80 -9.67 -3.35
C ASP A 170 -21.14 -10.69 -2.40
N PHE A 171 -20.03 -10.30 -1.79
CA PHE A 171 -19.32 -11.03 -0.74
C PHE A 171 -18.88 -10.06 0.35
N TYR A 172 -18.77 -10.55 1.59
CA TYR A 172 -18.55 -9.72 2.77
C TYR A 172 -17.34 -10.24 3.56
N ASN A 173 -16.18 -9.74 3.21
CA ASN A 173 -14.91 -10.06 3.87
C ASN A 173 -14.47 -8.86 4.71
N ILE A 174 -14.42 -9.04 6.00
CA ILE A 174 -14.14 -7.94 6.92
C ILE A 174 -12.70 -7.97 7.39
N GLY A 175 -11.94 -6.93 7.00
CA GLY A 175 -10.63 -6.66 7.53
C GLY A 175 -10.71 -6.11 8.96
N PHE A 176 -9.76 -6.44 9.80
CA PHE A 176 -9.61 -5.80 11.09
C PHE A 176 -8.17 -5.42 11.38
N ALA A 177 -7.98 -4.24 11.95
CA ALA A 177 -6.64 -3.76 12.30
C ALA A 177 -6.10 -4.54 13.51
N ALA A 178 -4.94 -5.16 13.35
CA ALA A 178 -4.21 -5.87 14.38
C ALA A 178 -2.83 -5.24 14.57
N ASP A 179 -2.58 -4.72 15.76
CA ASP A 179 -1.26 -4.22 16.14
C ASP A 179 -0.31 -5.38 16.42
N THR A 180 0.90 -5.30 15.87
CA THR A 180 1.94 -6.31 16.04
C THR A 180 3.29 -5.64 16.34
N PRO A 181 4.24 -6.36 16.96
CA PRO A 181 5.57 -5.82 17.22
C PRO A 181 6.29 -5.28 15.95
N ASN A 182 5.92 -5.79 14.78
CA ASN A 182 6.53 -5.41 13.51
C ASN A 182 5.76 -4.28 12.78
N GLY A 183 4.59 -3.89 13.27
CA GLY A 183 3.71 -2.87 12.69
C GLY A 183 2.27 -3.34 12.56
N LEU A 184 1.41 -2.44 12.06
CA LEU A 184 -0.01 -2.70 11.88
C LEU A 184 -0.24 -3.64 10.69
N MET A 185 -1.05 -4.68 10.89
CA MET A 185 -1.50 -5.61 9.87
C MET A 185 -3.04 -5.64 9.83
N VAL A 186 -3.59 -6.00 8.67
CA VAL A 186 -5.04 -6.09 8.48
C VAL A 186 -5.41 -7.49 8.00
N PRO A 187 -5.53 -8.46 8.90
CA PRO A 187 -6.07 -9.77 8.55
C PRO A 187 -7.56 -9.68 8.21
N VAL A 188 -8.06 -10.65 7.45
CA VAL A 188 -9.38 -10.62 6.82
C VAL A 188 -10.21 -11.84 7.18
N ILE A 189 -11.34 -11.62 7.82
CA ILE A 189 -12.35 -12.64 8.04
C ILE A 189 -13.16 -12.80 6.76
N LYS A 190 -13.03 -13.95 6.13
CA LYS A 190 -13.73 -14.29 4.88
C LYS A 190 -15.17 -14.71 5.16
N ASP A 191 -16.07 -14.40 4.21
CA ASP A 191 -17.48 -14.80 4.26
C ASP A 191 -18.16 -14.51 5.60
N ALA A 192 -17.92 -13.32 6.16
CA ALA A 192 -18.42 -12.92 7.49
C ALA A 192 -19.95 -12.91 7.57
N ASP A 193 -20.63 -12.79 6.42
CA ASP A 193 -22.09 -12.86 6.33
C ASP A 193 -22.65 -14.27 6.63
N ARG A 194 -21.88 -15.31 6.34
CA ARG A 194 -22.25 -16.72 6.54
C ARG A 194 -21.87 -17.24 7.93
N LYS A 195 -21.09 -16.47 8.69
CA LYS A 195 -20.57 -16.87 10.00
C LYS A 195 -21.39 -16.31 11.14
N GLY A 196 -21.57 -17.11 12.19
CA GLY A 196 -22.11 -16.67 13.47
C GLY A 196 -21.06 -16.00 14.36
N ILE A 197 -21.50 -15.44 15.50
CA ILE A 197 -20.60 -14.78 16.49
C ILE A 197 -19.47 -15.71 16.95
N VAL A 198 -19.77 -16.99 17.16
CA VAL A 198 -18.80 -17.98 17.61
C VAL A 198 -17.70 -18.21 16.57
N GLU A 199 -18.07 -18.39 15.31
CA GLU A 199 -17.13 -18.61 14.22
C GLU A 199 -16.27 -17.38 13.97
N ILE A 200 -16.87 -16.18 13.92
CA ILE A 200 -16.15 -14.91 13.83
C ILE A 200 -15.17 -14.74 15.00
N SER A 201 -15.56 -15.12 16.21
CA SER A 201 -14.70 -15.01 17.40
C SER A 201 -13.49 -15.95 17.32
N LYS A 202 -13.68 -17.17 16.81
CA LYS A 202 -12.59 -18.12 16.56
C LYS A 202 -11.63 -17.62 15.49
N ASP A 203 -12.15 -17.12 14.37
CA ASP A 203 -11.35 -16.54 13.30
C ASP A 203 -10.54 -15.32 13.79
N LEU A 204 -11.16 -14.42 14.56
CA LEU A 204 -10.48 -13.29 15.19
C LEU A 204 -9.31 -13.74 16.06
N MET A 205 -9.52 -14.76 16.89
CA MET A 205 -8.48 -15.27 17.77
C MET A 205 -7.34 -15.91 16.97
N GLU A 206 -7.65 -16.75 15.98
CA GLU A 206 -6.66 -17.43 15.14
C GLU A 206 -5.83 -16.42 14.35
N LEU A 207 -6.48 -15.50 13.63
CA LEU A 207 -5.82 -14.50 12.80
C LEU A 207 -5.01 -13.52 13.65
N SER A 208 -5.50 -13.12 14.82
CA SER A 208 -4.76 -12.26 15.75
C SER A 208 -3.52 -12.96 16.33
N SER A 209 -3.58 -14.26 16.58
CA SER A 209 -2.42 -15.04 17.01
C SER A 209 -1.38 -15.13 15.88
N LYS A 210 -1.81 -15.51 14.68
CA LYS A 210 -0.95 -15.53 13.48
C LYS A 210 -0.30 -14.18 13.23
N ALA A 211 -1.04 -13.07 13.42
CA ALA A 211 -0.52 -11.72 13.25
C ALA A 211 0.63 -11.44 14.22
N ARG A 212 0.43 -11.69 15.52
CA ARG A 212 1.45 -11.49 16.56
C ARG A 212 2.68 -12.36 16.37
N GLU A 213 2.47 -13.59 15.87
CA GLU A 213 3.55 -14.55 15.61
C GLU A 213 4.26 -14.30 14.26
N GLY A 214 3.79 -13.33 13.45
CA GLY A 214 4.34 -13.06 12.11
C GLY A 214 4.08 -14.18 11.10
N LYS A 215 3.03 -14.99 11.32
CA LYS A 215 2.67 -16.17 10.52
C LYS A 215 1.53 -15.93 9.53
N LEU A 216 1.02 -14.70 9.42
CA LEU A 216 0.00 -14.37 8.41
C LEU A 216 0.54 -14.59 7.00
N LYS A 217 -0.27 -15.23 6.16
CA LYS A 217 -0.01 -15.42 4.73
C LYS A 217 -0.66 -14.29 3.93
N GLY A 218 -0.27 -14.13 2.66
CA GLY A 218 -0.88 -13.15 1.77
C GLY A 218 -2.40 -13.28 1.66
N ASP A 219 -2.89 -14.52 1.61
CA ASP A 219 -4.33 -14.82 1.55
C ASP A 219 -5.09 -14.41 2.81
N ASP A 220 -4.44 -14.47 3.98
CA ASP A 220 -5.04 -14.03 5.25
C ASP A 220 -5.27 -12.51 5.30
N MET A 221 -4.61 -11.74 4.43
CA MET A 221 -4.62 -10.27 4.39
C MET A 221 -5.22 -9.70 3.10
N SER A 222 -5.80 -10.54 2.26
CA SER A 222 -6.30 -10.14 0.93
C SER A 222 -7.81 -10.24 0.82
N GLY A 223 -8.39 -9.42 -0.07
CA GLY A 223 -9.80 -9.51 -0.46
C GLY A 223 -10.78 -8.97 0.57
N ALA A 224 -10.36 -8.08 1.46
CA ALA A 224 -11.27 -7.32 2.31
C ALA A 224 -12.21 -6.45 1.46
N THR A 225 -13.44 -6.30 1.92
CA THR A 225 -14.43 -5.41 1.31
C THR A 225 -14.69 -4.18 2.17
N PHE A 226 -14.43 -4.30 3.45
CA PHE A 226 -14.60 -3.26 4.47
C PHE A 226 -13.66 -3.56 5.64
N THR A 227 -13.06 -2.54 6.23
CA THR A 227 -12.13 -2.71 7.35
C THR A 227 -12.67 -2.06 8.63
N ILE A 228 -12.38 -2.67 9.78
CA ILE A 228 -12.67 -2.14 11.11
C ILE A 228 -11.35 -1.91 11.85
N SER A 229 -11.13 -0.68 12.30
CA SER A 229 -10.02 -0.31 13.17
C SER A 229 -10.53 -0.10 14.58
N SER A 230 -10.05 -0.90 15.54
CA SER A 230 -10.51 -0.83 16.93
C SER A 230 -9.42 -0.34 17.85
N LEU A 231 -9.67 0.77 18.55
CA LEU A 231 -8.84 1.33 19.62
C LEU A 231 -9.46 1.09 21.01
N GLY A 232 -10.49 0.25 21.13
CA GLY A 232 -11.19 0.00 22.39
C GLY A 232 -10.30 -0.49 23.53
N GLY A 233 -9.16 -1.12 23.22
CA GLY A 233 -8.15 -1.53 24.20
C GLY A 233 -7.16 -0.43 24.61
N ILE A 234 -7.02 0.62 23.82
CA ILE A 234 -6.07 1.73 24.03
C ILE A 234 -6.78 2.89 24.70
N GLY A 235 -8.04 3.15 24.32
CA GLY A 235 -8.83 4.28 24.79
C GLY A 235 -8.91 5.41 23.77
N GLY A 236 -9.60 6.47 24.13
CA GLY A 236 -9.90 7.61 23.25
C GLY A 236 -11.38 7.69 22.93
N THR A 237 -11.85 8.90 22.60
CA THR A 237 -13.25 9.19 22.29
C THR A 237 -13.52 9.23 20.79
N SER A 238 -12.51 9.52 19.98
CA SER A 238 -12.62 9.50 18.52
C SER A 238 -11.25 9.40 17.86
N PHE A 239 -11.21 8.97 16.62
CA PHE A 239 -10.04 9.01 15.73
C PHE A 239 -10.50 8.89 14.28
N THR A 240 -9.63 9.28 13.36
CA THR A 240 -9.89 9.15 11.92
C THR A 240 -8.99 8.08 11.34
N PRO A 241 -9.48 6.84 11.14
CA PRO A 241 -8.70 5.80 10.48
C PRO A 241 -8.55 6.11 8.99
N ILE A 242 -7.41 5.75 8.41
CA ILE A 242 -7.18 5.88 6.96
C ILE A 242 -7.87 4.72 6.25
N VAL A 243 -8.70 5.02 5.25
CA VAL A 243 -9.38 4.00 4.43
C VAL A 243 -8.34 3.12 3.72
N ASN A 244 -8.52 1.83 3.81
CA ASN A 244 -7.64 0.84 3.21
C ASN A 244 -8.03 0.60 1.74
N ALA A 245 -7.48 1.39 0.83
CA ALA A 245 -7.76 1.24 -0.60
C ALA A 245 -7.56 -0.21 -1.10
N PRO A 246 -8.42 -0.79 -1.96
CA PRO A 246 -9.49 -0.15 -2.74
C PRO A 246 -10.87 -0.12 -2.06
N GLU A 247 -10.94 -0.25 -0.75
CA GLU A 247 -12.17 -0.05 0.02
C GLU A 247 -12.58 1.43 -0.03
N VAL A 248 -13.87 1.72 0.19
CA VAL A 248 -14.41 3.09 0.12
C VAL A 248 -14.76 3.66 1.49
N ALA A 249 -14.70 2.84 2.53
CA ALA A 249 -14.96 3.24 3.91
C ALA A 249 -14.21 2.35 4.90
N ILE A 250 -14.08 2.84 6.13
CA ILE A 250 -13.50 2.14 7.28
C ILE A 250 -14.25 2.53 8.54
N LEU A 251 -14.53 1.58 9.41
CA LEU A 251 -15.14 1.86 10.72
C LEU A 251 -14.05 2.01 11.79
N GLY A 252 -14.06 3.15 12.48
CA GLY A 252 -13.28 3.37 13.70
C GLY A 252 -14.11 3.03 14.93
N LEU A 253 -13.63 2.14 15.79
CA LEU A 253 -14.28 1.77 17.04
C LEU A 253 -13.42 2.24 18.22
N THR A 254 -13.99 3.08 19.08
CA THR A 254 -13.40 3.54 20.34
C THR A 254 -14.21 3.04 21.54
N ARG A 255 -13.91 3.57 22.71
CA ARG A 255 -14.58 3.20 23.95
C ARG A 255 -15.61 4.26 24.32
#